data_d7348a022bc91addbb85d91015aff6f8
#
_entry.id   d7348a022bc91addbb85d91015aff6f8
#
_cell.length_a   1.000
_cell.length_b   1.000
_cell.length_c   1.000
_cell.angle_alpha   90.00
_cell.angle_beta   90.00
_cell.angle_gamma   90.00
#
_symmetry.space_group_name_H-M   'P 1'
#
loop_
_entity.id
_entity.type
_entity.pdbx_description
1 polymer ?
#
loop_
_entity_poly.entity_id
_entity_poly.type
_entity_poly.pdbx_seq_one_letter_code
_entity_poly.pdbx_strand_id
1 'polypeptide(L)'
;MSIFRANCDPPMGKRPFGTIIQIGDILVSEEVVTEFFACDYAACRGACCIEGDSGAPLDEREPDALERDYPAYCGHMTPQGRAAVDATGFFEIDRDGDIVTPLVPQTRECAFCYFGADGGCLCAIETAGRTKPVSCSLYPVRVTRLTGGGLALNFHRWEICKPAFEKGAREGIRVYQFLKNPLTNAFGEDFYEALSAAATHLLRG
;
A
#
# COMPACT_ATOMS: atom_id res chain seq x y z
N MET A 1 37.64 -50.94 -8.48
CA MET A 1 37.66 -49.67 -7.69
C MET A 1 36.62 -48.73 -8.26
N SER A 2 35.45 -48.72 -7.68
CA SER A 2 34.29 -47.91 -8.15
C SER A 2 34.21 -46.67 -7.30
N ILE A 3 34.39 -45.49 -7.92
CA ILE A 3 34.34 -44.20 -7.23
C ILE A 3 32.85 -43.74 -7.24
N PHE A 4 32.20 -43.88 -6.12
CA PHE A 4 30.90 -43.22 -5.87
C PHE A 4 31.11 -41.71 -5.78
N ARG A 5 30.63 -40.95 -6.77
CA ARG A 5 30.43 -39.52 -6.64
C ARG A 5 29.11 -39.32 -5.88
N ALA A 6 29.20 -38.91 -4.66
CA ALA A 6 28.05 -38.42 -3.91
C ALA A 6 27.64 -37.07 -4.53
N ASN A 7 26.44 -36.99 -5.12
CA ASN A 7 25.78 -35.75 -5.43
C ASN A 7 25.37 -35.09 -4.10
N CYS A 8 26.11 -34.09 -3.65
CA CYS A 8 25.69 -33.19 -2.60
C CYS A 8 24.95 -32.01 -3.26
N ASP A 9 23.70 -32.21 -3.60
CA ASP A 9 22.80 -31.10 -3.77
C ASP A 9 22.45 -30.60 -2.36
N PRO A 10 22.69 -29.32 -2.03
CA PRO A 10 22.26 -28.77 -0.74
C PRO A 10 20.74 -28.83 -0.68
N PRO A 11 20.14 -29.13 0.49
CA PRO A 11 18.69 -29.06 0.64
C PRO A 11 18.24 -27.65 0.27
N MET A 12 17.17 -27.53 -0.51
CA MET A 12 16.50 -26.25 -0.81
C MET A 12 15.97 -25.67 0.49
N GLY A 13 16.88 -25.12 1.30
CA GLY A 13 16.55 -24.30 2.46
C GLY A 13 15.86 -23.04 1.93
N LYS A 14 14.74 -22.65 2.55
CA LYS A 14 14.12 -21.33 2.35
C LYS A 14 15.25 -20.30 2.41
N ARG A 15 15.43 -19.55 1.31
CA ARG A 15 16.42 -18.46 1.27
C ARG A 15 16.09 -17.55 2.44
N PRO A 16 17.04 -17.13 3.29
CA PRO A 16 16.77 -16.29 4.45
C PRO A 16 16.21 -14.91 4.06
N PHE A 17 16.37 -14.53 2.80
CA PHE A 17 15.79 -13.33 2.19
C PHE A 17 15.09 -13.76 0.89
N GLY A 18 13.85 -13.27 0.68
CA GLY A 18 13.10 -13.50 -0.54
C GLY A 18 13.84 -12.95 -1.76
N THR A 19 13.35 -13.27 -2.95
CA THR A 19 13.86 -12.72 -4.20
C THR A 19 13.49 -11.24 -4.29
N ILE A 20 14.43 -10.39 -4.70
CA ILE A 20 14.17 -8.99 -5.04
C ILE A 20 14.14 -8.87 -6.56
N ILE A 21 13.06 -8.29 -7.06
CA ILE A 21 12.88 -7.96 -8.47
C ILE A 21 13.36 -6.53 -8.67
N GLN A 22 14.31 -6.32 -9.58
CA GLN A 22 14.77 -4.97 -9.92
C GLN A 22 14.19 -4.54 -11.27
N ILE A 23 13.53 -3.39 -11.30
CA ILE A 23 12.97 -2.76 -12.50
C ILE A 23 13.45 -1.31 -12.52
N GLY A 24 14.45 -1.01 -13.35
CA GLY A 24 15.11 0.30 -13.30
C GLY A 24 15.68 0.58 -11.92
N ASP A 25 15.30 1.72 -11.33
CA ASP A 25 15.70 2.15 -9.99
C ASP A 25 14.73 1.69 -8.88
N ILE A 26 13.81 0.79 -9.20
CA ILE A 26 12.80 0.28 -8.28
C ILE A 26 13.12 -1.17 -7.90
N LEU A 27 13.24 -1.43 -6.60
CA LEU A 27 13.37 -2.76 -6.03
C LEU A 27 12.01 -3.24 -5.51
N VAL A 28 11.55 -4.39 -5.92
CA VAL A 28 10.25 -4.95 -5.53
C VAL A 28 10.46 -6.27 -4.82
N SER A 29 9.90 -6.42 -3.62
CA SER A 29 9.92 -7.70 -2.91
C SER A 29 9.06 -8.74 -3.64
N GLU A 30 9.48 -10.01 -3.65
CA GLU A 30 8.78 -11.07 -4.37
C GLU A 30 7.35 -11.25 -3.89
N GLU A 31 7.05 -10.91 -2.62
CA GLU A 31 5.71 -11.01 -2.07
C GLU A 31 4.69 -10.16 -2.83
N VAL A 32 5.11 -9.05 -3.44
CA VAL A 32 4.22 -8.21 -4.27
C VAL A 32 3.65 -9.01 -5.44
N VAL A 33 4.40 -10.00 -5.97
CA VAL A 33 3.96 -10.81 -7.09
C VAL A 33 3.50 -12.22 -6.69
N THR A 34 3.92 -12.71 -5.52
CA THR A 34 3.60 -14.08 -5.08
C THR A 34 2.43 -14.16 -4.12
N GLU A 35 2.19 -13.12 -3.30
CA GLU A 35 1.13 -13.11 -2.31
C GLU A 35 -0.24 -12.81 -2.93
N PHE A 36 -1.29 -13.34 -2.30
CA PHE A 36 -2.67 -13.11 -2.71
C PHE A 36 -3.28 -11.95 -1.93
N PHE A 37 -4.05 -11.11 -2.63
CA PHE A 37 -4.77 -10.00 -2.00
C PHE A 37 -5.93 -9.53 -2.89
N ALA A 38 -7.09 -9.36 -2.27
CA ALA A 38 -8.21 -8.62 -2.84
C ALA A 38 -8.92 -7.90 -1.69
N CYS A 39 -8.93 -6.58 -1.67
CA CYS A 39 -9.51 -5.82 -0.57
C CYS A 39 -10.93 -6.30 -0.25
N ASP A 40 -11.19 -6.57 1.03
CA ASP A 40 -12.48 -6.99 1.54
C ASP A 40 -13.03 -5.94 2.51
N TYR A 41 -13.53 -4.85 1.94
CA TYR A 41 -14.12 -3.75 2.72
C TYR A 41 -15.31 -4.22 3.57
N ALA A 42 -16.09 -5.17 3.06
CA ALA A 42 -17.23 -5.69 3.80
C ALA A 42 -16.82 -6.36 5.13
N ALA A 43 -15.63 -6.98 5.16
CA ALA A 43 -15.08 -7.61 6.35
C ALA A 43 -14.32 -6.62 7.25
N CYS A 44 -13.43 -5.77 6.68
CA CYS A 44 -12.56 -4.89 7.47
C CYS A 44 -13.18 -3.51 7.75
N ARG A 45 -14.21 -3.10 6.98
CA ARG A 45 -14.95 -1.84 7.14
C ARG A 45 -14.07 -0.60 7.15
N GLY A 46 -12.99 -0.62 6.37
CA GLY A 46 -12.08 0.52 6.23
C GLY A 46 -11.10 0.69 7.39
N ALA A 47 -10.78 -0.38 8.11
CA ALA A 47 -9.88 -0.35 9.27
C ALA A 47 -8.52 0.32 8.99
N CYS A 48 -8.00 0.26 7.75
CA CYS A 48 -6.75 0.92 7.37
C CYS A 48 -6.77 2.47 7.49
N CYS A 49 -7.95 3.09 7.59
CA CYS A 49 -8.10 4.53 7.84
C CYS A 49 -8.31 4.86 9.33
N ILE A 50 -8.44 3.84 10.20
CA ILE A 50 -8.71 3.98 11.64
C ILE A 50 -7.52 3.52 12.46
N GLU A 51 -6.91 2.41 12.05
CA GLU A 51 -5.84 1.75 12.78
C GLU A 51 -4.47 2.30 12.34
N GLY A 52 -3.55 2.36 13.29
CA GLY A 52 -2.16 2.75 13.07
C GLY A 52 -1.67 3.83 14.03
N ASP A 53 -0.36 3.89 14.19
CA ASP A 53 0.30 4.84 15.10
C ASP A 53 0.52 6.21 14.45
N SER A 54 0.42 6.28 13.12
CA SER A 54 0.65 7.49 12.31
C SER A 54 -0.33 7.55 11.14
N GLY A 55 -0.45 8.72 10.52
CA GLY A 55 -1.14 8.92 9.25
C GLY A 55 -0.50 8.15 8.09
N ALA A 56 -1.17 8.12 6.95
CA ALA A 56 -0.61 7.51 5.75
C ALA A 56 0.55 8.36 5.21
N PRO A 57 1.71 7.77 4.86
CA PRO A 57 2.83 8.51 4.28
C PRO A 57 2.45 9.29 3.02
N LEU A 58 2.96 10.50 2.90
CA LEU A 58 2.75 11.37 1.75
C LEU A 58 4.07 11.63 1.02
N ASP A 59 4.00 11.76 -0.31
CA ASP A 59 5.08 12.38 -1.08
C ASP A 59 5.05 13.89 -0.87
N GLU A 60 6.19 14.57 -1.02
CA GLU A 60 6.34 16.01 -0.80
C GLU A 60 5.35 16.89 -1.59
N ARG A 61 4.82 16.39 -2.71
CA ARG A 61 3.87 17.12 -3.57
C ARG A 61 2.40 16.84 -3.25
N GLU A 62 2.13 15.83 -2.43
CA GLU A 62 0.76 15.40 -2.15
C GLU A 62 -0.01 16.36 -1.25
N PRO A 63 0.60 17.03 -0.24
CA PRO A 63 -0.09 18.05 0.54
C PRO A 63 -0.72 19.15 -0.31
N ASP A 64 0.01 19.69 -1.31
CA ASP A 64 -0.50 20.72 -2.21
C ASP A 64 -1.68 20.21 -3.07
N ALA A 65 -1.64 18.95 -3.46
CA ALA A 65 -2.73 18.33 -4.22
C ALA A 65 -3.98 18.11 -3.34
N LEU A 66 -3.79 17.71 -2.09
CA LEU A 66 -4.86 17.56 -1.11
C LEU A 66 -5.54 18.92 -0.83
N GLU A 67 -4.75 19.97 -0.64
CA GLU A 67 -5.27 21.33 -0.41
C GLU A 67 -6.06 21.84 -1.63
N ARG A 68 -5.51 21.72 -2.82
CA ARG A 68 -6.17 22.13 -4.06
C ARG A 68 -7.53 21.46 -4.24
N ASP A 69 -7.62 20.17 -3.94
CA ASP A 69 -8.82 19.37 -4.14
C ASP A 69 -9.79 19.40 -2.95
N TYR A 70 -9.41 20.02 -1.83
CA TYR A 70 -10.18 20.11 -0.58
C TYR A 70 -11.64 20.56 -0.78
N PRO A 71 -11.95 21.60 -1.58
CA PRO A 71 -13.32 22.02 -1.80
C PRO A 71 -14.23 20.92 -2.36
N ALA A 72 -13.67 19.93 -3.06
CA ALA A 72 -14.45 18.85 -3.65
C ALA A 72 -14.81 17.76 -2.61
N TYR A 73 -13.98 17.52 -1.60
CA TYR A 73 -14.18 16.41 -0.67
C TYR A 73 -14.48 16.80 0.79
N CYS A 74 -14.25 18.06 1.18
CA CYS A 74 -14.46 18.51 2.56
C CYS A 74 -15.91 18.29 3.04
N GLY A 75 -16.89 18.37 2.14
CA GLY A 75 -18.30 18.13 2.45
C GLY A 75 -18.62 16.70 2.86
N HIS A 76 -17.77 15.73 2.50
CA HIS A 76 -17.88 14.33 2.93
C HIS A 76 -17.21 14.03 4.26
N MET A 77 -16.21 14.82 4.67
CA MET A 77 -15.45 14.61 5.89
C MET A 77 -16.28 14.80 7.16
N THR A 78 -15.85 14.14 8.24
CA THR A 78 -16.43 14.40 9.57
C THR A 78 -16.14 15.83 10.01
N PRO A 79 -16.97 16.44 10.88
CA PRO A 79 -16.65 17.75 11.50
C PRO A 79 -15.29 17.75 12.21
N GLN A 80 -14.95 16.65 12.87
CA GLN A 80 -13.67 16.47 13.58
C GLN A 80 -12.48 16.39 12.61
N GLY A 81 -12.64 15.68 11.49
CA GLY A 81 -11.62 15.62 10.43
C GLY A 81 -11.36 17.00 9.80
N ARG A 82 -12.42 17.77 9.50
CA ARG A 82 -12.26 19.16 9.03
C ARG A 82 -11.55 20.03 10.06
N ALA A 83 -11.94 19.95 11.34
CA ALA A 83 -11.29 20.71 12.39
C ALA A 83 -9.81 20.33 12.58
N ALA A 84 -9.43 19.06 12.36
CA ALA A 84 -8.03 18.63 12.36
C ALA A 84 -7.26 19.28 11.20
N VAL A 85 -7.79 19.27 9.97
CA VAL A 85 -7.18 19.94 8.81
C VAL A 85 -7.09 21.45 9.02
N ASP A 86 -8.12 22.09 9.58
CA ASP A 86 -8.11 23.54 9.89
C ASP A 86 -7.01 23.90 10.92
N ALA A 87 -6.68 22.99 11.81
CA ALA A 87 -5.68 23.20 12.87
C ALA A 87 -4.24 22.90 12.44
N THR A 88 -4.03 21.85 11.64
CA THR A 88 -2.67 21.33 11.31
C THR A 88 -2.32 21.46 9.82
N GLY A 89 -3.28 21.75 8.95
CA GLY A 89 -3.12 21.72 7.50
C GLY A 89 -3.34 20.32 6.93
N PHE A 90 -2.78 20.09 5.75
CA PHE A 90 -3.02 18.86 4.96
C PHE A 90 -2.01 17.73 5.24
N PHE A 91 -1.07 17.96 6.15
CA PHE A 91 -0.09 16.96 6.58
C PHE A 91 0.36 17.20 8.03
N GLU A 92 0.94 16.19 8.60
CA GLU A 92 1.69 16.21 9.87
C GLU A 92 3.07 15.61 9.64
N ILE A 93 4.01 15.90 10.54
CA ILE A 93 5.31 15.21 10.60
C ILE A 93 5.22 14.20 11.73
N ASP A 94 5.43 12.94 11.41
CA ASP A 94 5.39 11.88 12.42
C ASP A 94 6.70 11.79 13.24
N ARG A 95 6.78 10.78 14.13
CA ARG A 95 7.93 10.59 15.03
C ARG A 95 9.22 10.24 14.30
N ASP A 96 9.10 9.65 13.11
CA ASP A 96 10.24 9.24 12.29
C ASP A 96 10.68 10.36 11.33
N GLY A 97 9.94 11.48 11.30
CA GLY A 97 10.19 12.65 10.47
C GLY A 97 9.52 12.56 9.10
N ASP A 98 8.65 11.60 8.88
CA ASP A 98 7.93 11.43 7.63
C ASP A 98 6.72 12.36 7.53
N ILE A 99 6.44 12.85 6.32
CA ILE A 99 5.22 13.60 6.00
C ILE A 99 4.07 12.60 5.91
N VAL A 100 3.01 12.82 6.71
CA VAL A 100 1.87 11.88 6.78
C VAL A 100 0.54 12.64 6.75
N THR A 101 -0.55 11.94 6.43
CA THR A 101 -1.90 12.51 6.53
C THR A 101 -2.24 12.87 7.97
N PRO A 102 -2.94 14.00 8.23
CA PRO A 102 -3.33 14.36 9.58
C PRO A 102 -4.35 13.37 10.17
N LEU A 103 -4.26 13.18 11.47
CA LEU A 103 -5.18 12.35 12.23
C LEU A 103 -6.10 13.20 13.11
N VAL A 104 -7.31 12.73 13.35
CA VAL A 104 -8.20 13.33 14.37
C VAL A 104 -7.58 13.10 15.75
N PRO A 105 -7.26 14.16 16.53
CA PRO A 105 -6.44 14.04 17.74
C PRO A 105 -7.00 13.08 18.81
N GLN A 106 -8.32 12.99 18.96
CA GLN A 106 -8.97 12.22 20.03
C GLN A 106 -9.18 10.76 19.66
N THR A 107 -9.54 10.49 18.42
CA THR A 107 -10.01 9.18 17.94
C THR A 107 -9.02 8.50 17.01
N ARG A 108 -8.01 9.25 16.53
CA ARG A 108 -6.86 8.77 15.76
C ARG A 108 -7.15 8.24 14.35
N GLU A 109 -8.38 8.33 13.87
CA GLU A 109 -8.66 8.04 12.46
C GLU A 109 -8.07 9.12 11.55
N CYS A 110 -7.87 8.77 10.27
CA CYS A 110 -7.44 9.70 9.24
C CYS A 110 -8.44 10.87 9.12
N ALA A 111 -7.94 12.12 9.12
CA ALA A 111 -8.79 13.31 9.03
C ALA A 111 -9.63 13.36 7.74
N PHE A 112 -9.17 12.70 6.67
CA PHE A 112 -9.85 12.64 5.37
C PHE A 112 -10.89 11.51 5.28
N CYS A 113 -11.25 10.86 6.38
CA CYS A 113 -12.28 9.83 6.37
C CYS A 113 -13.65 10.34 6.84
N TYR A 114 -14.67 9.49 6.63
CA TYR A 114 -16.00 9.62 7.20
C TYR A 114 -16.60 8.24 7.45
N PHE A 115 -17.68 8.16 8.21
CA PHE A 115 -18.35 6.91 8.53
C PHE A 115 -19.66 6.78 7.76
N GLY A 116 -19.83 5.70 7.04
CA GLY A 116 -21.06 5.36 6.33
C GLY A 116 -22.20 4.99 7.29
N ALA A 117 -23.40 4.82 6.74
CA ALA A 117 -24.57 4.44 7.53
C ALA A 117 -24.43 3.09 8.25
N ASP A 118 -23.59 2.21 7.72
CA ASP A 118 -23.21 0.92 8.32
C ASP A 118 -22.12 1.04 9.40
N GLY A 119 -21.60 2.26 9.62
CA GLY A 119 -20.49 2.56 10.52
C GLY A 119 -19.10 2.15 9.98
N GLY A 120 -18.99 1.78 8.70
CA GLY A 120 -17.71 1.56 8.04
C GLY A 120 -17.02 2.87 7.71
N CYS A 121 -15.68 2.88 7.76
CA CYS A 121 -14.86 4.04 7.43
C CYS A 121 -14.62 4.12 5.92
N LEU A 122 -14.86 5.28 5.34
CA LEU A 122 -14.73 5.56 3.91
C LEU A 122 -13.81 6.77 3.71
N CYS A 123 -13.12 6.82 2.58
CA CYS A 123 -12.26 7.94 2.22
C CYS A 123 -13.07 9.04 1.52
N ALA A 124 -13.11 10.25 2.08
CA ALA A 124 -13.81 11.40 1.49
C ALA A 124 -13.19 11.81 0.14
N ILE A 125 -11.86 11.70 0.00
CA ILE A 125 -11.14 11.99 -1.24
C ILE A 125 -11.59 11.06 -2.36
N GLU A 126 -11.64 9.75 -2.10
CA GLU A 126 -12.07 8.74 -3.05
C GLU A 126 -13.56 8.88 -3.41
N THR A 127 -14.41 9.15 -2.40
CA THR A 127 -15.85 9.36 -2.60
C THR A 127 -16.14 10.56 -3.50
N ALA A 128 -15.32 11.61 -3.42
CA ALA A 128 -15.41 12.78 -4.29
C ALA A 128 -14.76 12.56 -5.69
N GLY A 129 -14.30 11.34 -6.01
CA GLY A 129 -13.65 11.02 -7.27
C GLY A 129 -12.28 11.69 -7.42
N ARG A 130 -11.60 12.01 -6.31
CA ARG A 130 -10.25 12.59 -6.31
C ARG A 130 -9.20 11.51 -6.06
N THR A 131 -7.96 11.81 -6.47
CA THR A 131 -6.84 10.88 -6.31
C THR A 131 -6.41 10.82 -4.85
N LYS A 132 -6.47 9.63 -4.27
CA LYS A 132 -5.92 9.36 -2.94
C LYS A 132 -4.40 9.46 -2.94
N PRO A 133 -3.76 9.70 -1.79
CA PRO A 133 -2.32 9.55 -1.64
C PRO A 133 -1.83 8.20 -2.19
N VAL A 134 -0.63 8.22 -2.78
CA VAL A 134 -0.03 7.03 -3.42
C VAL A 134 0.07 5.89 -2.42
N SER A 135 0.47 6.17 -1.17
CA SER A 135 0.56 5.17 -0.11
C SER A 135 -0.77 4.49 0.20
N CYS A 136 -1.89 5.25 0.16
CA CYS A 136 -3.24 4.71 0.34
C CYS A 136 -3.71 3.90 -0.87
N SER A 137 -3.36 4.37 -2.08
CA SER A 137 -3.75 3.72 -3.34
C SER A 137 -3.00 2.42 -3.57
N LEU A 138 -1.74 2.36 -3.17
CA LEU A 138 -0.87 1.19 -3.32
C LEU A 138 -0.99 0.17 -2.18
N TYR A 139 -1.70 0.50 -1.08
CA TYR A 139 -1.81 -0.43 0.03
C TYR A 139 -2.41 -1.79 -0.44
N PRO A 140 -1.80 -2.94 -0.10
CA PRO A 140 -0.83 -3.21 0.96
C PRO A 140 0.66 -3.12 0.54
N VAL A 141 0.99 -2.48 -0.57
CA VAL A 141 2.38 -2.22 -0.93
C VAL A 141 2.84 -0.90 -0.28
N ARG A 142 3.96 -0.96 0.46
CA ARG A 142 4.64 0.19 1.04
C ARG A 142 5.79 0.60 0.14
N VAL A 143 5.89 1.90 -0.10
CA VAL A 143 6.98 2.51 -0.87
C VAL A 143 7.95 3.17 0.09
N THR A 144 9.24 2.83 -0.03
CA THR A 144 10.31 3.43 0.77
C THR A 144 11.35 4.04 -0.17
N ARG A 145 11.79 5.27 0.10
CA ARG A 145 12.90 5.89 -0.61
C ARG A 145 14.22 5.32 -0.10
N LEU A 146 15.12 4.97 -1.01
CA LEU A 146 16.43 4.43 -0.68
C LEU A 146 17.46 5.56 -0.52
N THR A 147 18.37 5.43 0.43
CA THR A 147 19.42 6.43 0.72
C THR A 147 20.31 6.73 -0.49
N GLY A 148 20.51 5.77 -1.39
CA GLY A 148 21.29 5.92 -2.62
C GLY A 148 20.48 6.39 -3.84
N GLY A 149 19.22 6.78 -3.64
CA GLY A 149 18.25 6.99 -4.72
C GLY A 149 17.47 5.73 -5.08
N GLY A 150 16.38 5.89 -5.81
CA GLY A 150 15.47 4.80 -6.15
C GLY A 150 14.44 4.50 -5.06
N LEU A 151 13.62 3.48 -5.30
CA LEU A 151 12.49 3.11 -4.45
C LEU A 151 12.55 1.62 -4.10
N ALA A 152 12.02 1.26 -2.92
CA ALA A 152 11.71 -0.11 -2.55
C ALA A 152 10.21 -0.29 -2.36
N LEU A 153 9.64 -1.27 -3.03
CA LEU A 153 8.24 -1.68 -2.90
C LEU A 153 8.18 -2.97 -2.09
N ASN A 154 7.61 -2.89 -0.90
CA ASN A 154 7.51 -4.00 0.03
C ASN A 154 6.07 -4.34 0.33
N PHE A 155 5.74 -5.63 0.40
CA PHE A 155 4.43 -6.08 0.81
C PHE A 155 4.29 -5.96 2.34
N HIS A 156 3.22 -5.31 2.79
CA HIS A 156 2.89 -5.14 4.20
C HIS A 156 1.76 -6.07 4.61
N ARG A 157 2.11 -7.10 5.37
CA ARG A 157 1.13 -8.05 5.92
C ARG A 157 0.60 -7.52 7.25
N TRP A 158 -0.56 -6.88 7.22
CA TRP A 158 -1.22 -6.35 8.41
C TRP A 158 -2.43 -7.20 8.79
N GLU A 159 -2.58 -7.52 10.06
CA GLU A 159 -3.66 -8.41 10.57
C GLU A 159 -5.07 -7.92 10.22
N ILE A 160 -5.29 -6.60 10.19
CA ILE A 160 -6.59 -6.03 9.80
C ILE A 160 -7.00 -6.40 8.37
N CYS A 161 -6.03 -6.79 7.53
CA CYS A 161 -6.24 -7.22 6.14
C CYS A 161 -6.32 -8.75 5.97
N LYS A 162 -6.35 -9.53 7.06
CA LYS A 162 -6.47 -10.99 6.98
C LYS A 162 -7.62 -11.46 6.07
N PRO A 163 -8.84 -10.89 6.13
CA PRO A 163 -9.91 -11.25 5.21
C PRO A 163 -9.57 -10.99 3.74
N ALA A 164 -8.79 -9.94 3.45
CA ALA A 164 -8.38 -9.61 2.08
C ALA A 164 -7.37 -10.62 1.52
N PHE A 165 -6.48 -11.18 2.34
CA PHE A 165 -5.57 -12.25 1.93
C PHE A 165 -6.34 -13.53 1.63
N GLU A 166 -7.30 -13.89 2.48
CA GLU A 166 -8.17 -15.06 2.30
C GLU A 166 -9.04 -14.92 1.05
N LYS A 167 -9.60 -13.73 0.81
CA LYS A 167 -10.38 -13.42 -0.39
C LYS A 167 -9.52 -13.51 -1.64
N GLY A 168 -8.35 -12.86 -1.67
CA GLY A 168 -7.43 -12.92 -2.79
C GLY A 168 -7.01 -14.36 -3.12
N ALA A 169 -6.71 -15.18 -2.11
CA ALA A 169 -6.37 -16.59 -2.31
C ALA A 169 -7.53 -17.39 -2.90
N ARG A 170 -8.75 -17.18 -2.42
CA ARG A 170 -9.96 -17.82 -2.93
C ARG A 170 -10.29 -17.43 -4.37
N GLU A 171 -10.05 -16.16 -4.72
CA GLU A 171 -10.31 -15.60 -6.05
C GLU A 171 -9.13 -15.76 -7.03
N GLY A 172 -7.97 -16.22 -6.52
CA GLY A 172 -6.75 -16.37 -7.31
C GLY A 172 -6.10 -15.04 -7.73
N ILE A 173 -6.41 -13.94 -7.01
CA ILE A 173 -5.93 -12.58 -7.32
C ILE A 173 -4.68 -12.28 -6.48
N ARG A 174 -3.58 -11.95 -7.14
CA ARG A 174 -2.32 -11.57 -6.47
C ARG A 174 -2.25 -10.07 -6.23
N VAL A 175 -1.39 -9.65 -5.29
CA VAL A 175 -1.20 -8.23 -4.91
C VAL A 175 -1.00 -7.35 -6.15
N TYR A 176 -0.02 -7.66 -7.01
CA TYR A 176 0.27 -6.84 -8.20
C TYR A 176 -0.91 -6.78 -9.19
N GLN A 177 -1.71 -7.84 -9.28
CA GLN A 177 -2.89 -7.88 -10.15
C GLN A 177 -4.01 -7.00 -9.60
N PHE A 178 -4.26 -7.09 -8.29
CA PHE A 178 -5.22 -6.23 -7.60
C PHE A 178 -4.86 -4.76 -7.74
N LEU A 179 -3.56 -4.45 -7.63
CA LEU A 179 -3.01 -3.09 -7.68
C LEU A 179 -2.62 -2.64 -9.09
N LYS A 180 -3.09 -3.29 -10.17
CA LYS A 180 -2.72 -2.92 -11.55
C LYS A 180 -2.82 -1.42 -11.79
N ASN A 181 -4.00 -0.85 -11.60
CA ASN A 181 -4.23 0.57 -11.88
C ASN A 181 -3.40 1.50 -10.97
N PRO A 182 -3.36 1.31 -9.63
CA PRO A 182 -2.48 2.10 -8.76
C PRO A 182 -1.00 2.03 -9.12
N LEU A 183 -0.48 0.84 -9.45
CA LEU A 183 0.92 0.65 -9.85
C LEU A 183 1.21 1.33 -11.19
N THR A 184 0.32 1.20 -12.17
CA THR A 184 0.44 1.88 -13.46
C THR A 184 0.40 3.40 -13.30
N ASN A 185 -0.50 3.91 -12.47
CA ASN A 185 -0.62 5.35 -12.21
C ASN A 185 0.62 5.93 -11.50
N ALA A 186 1.21 5.17 -10.58
CA ALA A 186 2.36 5.63 -9.80
C ALA A 186 3.70 5.50 -10.54
N PHE A 187 3.89 4.43 -11.32
CA PHE A 187 5.19 4.07 -11.89
C PHE A 187 5.20 3.92 -13.42
N GLY A 188 4.06 4.04 -14.06
CA GLY A 188 3.91 3.91 -15.53
C GLY A 188 3.60 2.51 -16.01
N GLU A 189 3.15 2.42 -17.28
CA GLU A 189 2.76 1.17 -17.93
C GLU A 189 3.95 0.22 -18.11
N ASP A 190 5.10 0.77 -18.54
CA ASP A 190 6.33 -0.02 -18.75
C ASP A 190 6.79 -0.73 -17.48
N PHE A 191 6.66 -0.06 -16.30
CA PHE A 191 6.95 -0.67 -15.01
C PHE A 191 6.02 -1.85 -14.74
N TYR A 192 4.70 -1.66 -14.94
CA TYR A 192 3.73 -2.71 -14.67
C TYR A 192 3.90 -3.91 -15.60
N GLU A 193 4.22 -3.68 -16.88
CA GLU A 193 4.51 -4.76 -17.83
C GLU A 193 5.76 -5.55 -17.42
N ALA A 194 6.85 -4.87 -17.05
CA ALA A 194 8.06 -5.52 -16.56
C ALA A 194 7.79 -6.33 -15.27
N LEU A 195 7.02 -5.78 -14.33
CA LEU A 195 6.61 -6.49 -13.12
C LEU A 195 5.78 -7.74 -13.44
N SER A 196 4.84 -7.64 -14.37
CA SER A 196 3.99 -8.76 -14.79
C SER A 196 4.80 -9.86 -15.49
N ALA A 197 5.81 -9.49 -16.28
CA ALA A 197 6.74 -10.45 -16.90
C ALA A 197 7.58 -11.18 -15.85
N ALA A 198 8.13 -10.45 -14.88
CA ALA A 198 8.87 -11.03 -13.75
C ALA A 198 7.99 -11.96 -12.91
N ALA A 199 6.74 -11.57 -12.63
CA ALA A 199 5.77 -12.42 -11.93
C ALA A 199 5.53 -13.73 -12.69
N THR A 200 5.35 -13.66 -14.02
CA THR A 200 5.14 -14.84 -14.84
C THR A 200 6.33 -15.80 -14.80
N HIS A 201 7.54 -15.26 -14.75
CA HIS A 201 8.77 -16.08 -14.63
C HIS A 201 8.87 -16.75 -13.27
N LEU A 202 8.67 -15.99 -12.18
CA LEU A 202 8.78 -16.50 -10.80
C LEU A 202 7.71 -17.54 -10.45
N LEU A 203 6.50 -17.42 -11.01
CA LEU A 203 5.39 -18.31 -10.70
C LEU A 203 5.41 -19.64 -11.52
N ARG A 204 6.29 -19.75 -12.52
CA ARG A 204 6.48 -20.98 -13.32
C ARG A 204 7.60 -21.89 -12.81
N GLY A 205 8.50 -21.35 -12.01
CA GLY A 205 9.63 -22.09 -11.42
C GLY A 205 9.29 -22.65 -10.06
#